data_f1941f11db3776908063e9ca8016e13a
#
_entry.id   f1941f11db3776908063e9ca8016e13a
#
_cell.length_a   1.000
_cell.length_b   1.000
_cell.length_c   1.000
_cell.angle_alpha   90.00
_cell.angle_beta   90.00
_cell.angle_gamma   90.00
#
_symmetry.space_group_name_H-M   'P 1'
#
loop_
_entity.id
_entity.type
_entity.pdbx_description
1 polymer ?
#
loop_
_entity_poly.entity_id
_entity_poly.type
_entity_poly.pdbx_seq_one_letter_code
_entity_poly.pdbx_strand_id
1 'polypeptide(L)'
;LKQFRLLSMVLVLLMVWTTPGLAANHNGKGGSAHAFDNKIIKKIDEDRIYEHVSHLSEEIGPRGAGTEAELETVDYLVEQFESYGYEEVNVQEFTFSSGGKEVTSYNVEAVKEPKKNHDSGQQIIIGSHHDSVPWSPGANDDASGTGVLLELARVFSKAPTDTTVKFVAFGAEEYGLWGSRRYAEAMSEDEAEQTVAMFQLDMVGSADAGDLVMFTADGEQNTVTDLGAAAGSRVSELVPYSELGRSDHVPFHNLGIPAALFIHTPLEP
;
A
#
# COMPACT_ATOMS: atom_id res chain seq x y z
N LEU A 1 -7.38 -15.84 17.11
CA LEU A 1 -6.51 -15.74 15.92
C LEU A 1 -7.27 -15.80 14.59
N LYS A 2 -8.49 -15.31 14.46
CA LYS A 2 -9.25 -15.37 13.19
C LYS A 2 -10.07 -14.10 12.93
N GLN A 3 -9.49 -12.94 13.13
CA GLN A 3 -10.06 -11.69 12.64
C GLN A 3 -8.94 -10.74 12.24
N PHE A 4 -8.22 -11.09 11.16
CA PHE A 4 -7.65 -10.05 10.31
C PHE A 4 -8.84 -9.18 9.92
N ARG A 5 -8.78 -7.88 10.17
CA ARG A 5 -9.88 -7.01 9.77
C ARG A 5 -9.80 -6.86 8.23
N LEU A 6 -10.57 -7.68 7.53
CA LEU A 6 -10.81 -7.63 6.08
C LEU A 6 -11.10 -6.21 5.56
N LEU A 7 -11.48 -5.31 6.45
CA LEU A 7 -11.95 -3.97 6.14
C LEU A 7 -10.91 -3.12 5.41
N SER A 8 -9.64 -3.08 5.89
CA SER A 8 -8.59 -2.23 5.30
C SER A 8 -8.32 -2.60 3.84
N MET A 9 -8.25 -3.88 3.56
CA MET A 9 -7.97 -4.41 2.25
C MET A 9 -9.15 -4.26 1.28
N VAL A 10 -10.36 -4.54 1.75
CA VAL A 10 -11.59 -4.29 0.99
C VAL A 10 -11.71 -2.82 0.63
N LEU A 11 -11.38 -1.93 1.56
CA LEU A 11 -11.42 -0.49 1.34
C LEU A 11 -10.45 -0.05 0.24
N VAL A 12 -9.19 -0.43 0.31
CA VAL A 12 -8.20 -0.05 -0.71
C VAL A 12 -8.59 -0.63 -2.07
N LEU A 13 -9.04 -1.87 -2.12
CA LEU A 13 -9.51 -2.48 -3.36
C LEU A 13 -10.69 -1.71 -3.98
N LEU A 14 -11.65 -1.30 -3.16
CA LEU A 14 -12.81 -0.53 -3.61
C LEU A 14 -12.44 0.90 -4.04
N MET A 15 -11.44 1.52 -3.41
CA MET A 15 -10.96 2.87 -3.76
C MET A 15 -10.35 2.91 -5.15
N VAL A 16 -9.50 1.97 -5.47
CA VAL A 16 -8.81 1.92 -6.77
C VAL A 16 -9.79 1.82 -7.93
N TRP A 17 -10.95 1.17 -7.73
CA TRP A 17 -11.99 1.05 -8.76
C TRP A 17 -12.94 2.25 -8.86
N THR A 18 -12.81 3.23 -7.97
CA THR A 18 -13.65 4.44 -7.96
C THR A 18 -12.91 5.70 -8.40
N THR A 19 -11.69 5.58 -8.93
CA THR A 19 -10.97 6.73 -9.51
C THR A 19 -11.80 7.44 -10.59
N PRO A 20 -11.72 8.77 -10.74
CA PRO A 20 -12.60 9.57 -11.60
C PRO A 20 -12.68 9.13 -13.07
N GLY A 21 -11.65 8.50 -13.61
CA GLY A 21 -11.65 7.93 -14.96
C GLY A 21 -12.61 6.75 -15.13
N LEU A 22 -12.92 6.04 -14.04
CA LEU A 22 -13.84 4.89 -14.01
C LEU A 22 -15.28 5.31 -13.69
N ALA A 23 -15.48 6.40 -12.95
CA ALA A 23 -16.80 6.91 -12.57
C ALA A 23 -17.57 7.54 -13.74
N ALA A 24 -16.89 8.02 -14.78
CA ALA A 24 -17.53 8.74 -15.88
C ALA A 24 -18.41 7.88 -16.80
N ASN A 25 -18.33 6.54 -16.71
CA ASN A 25 -19.10 5.63 -17.58
C ASN A 25 -20.17 4.78 -16.88
N HIS A 26 -20.41 4.96 -15.57
CA HIS A 26 -21.39 4.17 -14.82
C HIS A 26 -22.70 4.92 -14.52
N ASN A 27 -23.28 5.62 -15.51
CA ASN A 27 -24.68 6.07 -15.46
C ASN A 27 -25.67 4.91 -15.76
N GLY A 28 -25.44 3.74 -15.17
CA GLY A 28 -26.25 2.56 -15.39
C GLY A 28 -26.45 1.70 -14.15
N LYS A 29 -27.59 1.92 -13.48
CA LYS A 29 -28.21 1.02 -12.49
C LYS A 29 -27.32 0.55 -11.34
N GLY A 30 -27.55 1.03 -10.14
CA GLY A 30 -26.86 0.71 -8.88
C GLY A 30 -26.72 -0.78 -8.51
N GLY A 31 -27.22 -1.71 -9.30
CA GLY A 31 -27.02 -3.15 -9.14
C GLY A 31 -25.72 -3.70 -9.72
N SER A 32 -25.04 -2.99 -10.64
CA SER A 32 -23.84 -3.52 -11.29
C SER A 32 -22.57 -3.27 -10.47
N ALA A 33 -22.45 -2.15 -9.76
CA ALA A 33 -21.31 -1.82 -8.92
C ALA A 33 -21.21 -2.79 -7.73
N HIS A 34 -22.28 -2.98 -6.97
CA HIS A 34 -22.28 -3.92 -5.84
C HIS A 34 -21.99 -5.38 -6.25
N ALA A 35 -22.46 -5.82 -7.43
CA ALA A 35 -22.16 -7.17 -7.90
C ALA A 35 -20.68 -7.32 -8.28
N PHE A 36 -20.08 -6.27 -8.82
CA PHE A 36 -18.66 -6.22 -9.14
C PHE A 36 -17.81 -6.21 -7.88
N ASP A 37 -18.12 -5.35 -6.91
CA ASP A 37 -17.44 -5.26 -5.62
C ASP A 37 -17.43 -6.61 -4.91
N ASN A 38 -18.59 -7.24 -4.79
CA ASN A 38 -18.69 -8.57 -4.19
C ASN A 38 -17.88 -9.64 -4.92
N LYS A 39 -17.72 -9.52 -6.25
CA LYS A 39 -16.90 -10.46 -7.03
C LYS A 39 -15.42 -10.27 -6.76
N ILE A 40 -14.97 -9.03 -6.59
CA ILE A 40 -13.56 -8.70 -6.32
C ILE A 40 -13.22 -9.04 -4.86
N ILE A 41 -14.05 -8.60 -3.90
CA ILE A 41 -13.88 -8.88 -2.47
C ILE A 41 -13.73 -10.39 -2.21
N LYS A 42 -14.53 -11.22 -2.88
CA LYS A 42 -14.46 -12.69 -2.75
C LYS A 42 -13.16 -13.32 -3.28
N LYS A 43 -12.31 -12.58 -3.97
CA LYS A 43 -11.00 -13.07 -4.41
C LYS A 43 -9.90 -12.87 -3.37
N ILE A 44 -10.18 -12.05 -2.38
CA ILE A 44 -9.28 -11.79 -1.27
C ILE A 44 -9.20 -13.03 -0.40
N ASP A 45 -8.00 -13.42 -0.06
CA ASP A 45 -7.69 -14.59 0.75
C ASP A 45 -6.92 -14.16 2.00
N GLU A 46 -7.60 -14.14 3.14
CA GLU A 46 -7.02 -13.74 4.42
C GLU A 46 -5.93 -14.70 4.90
N ASP A 47 -6.07 -15.99 4.58
CA ASP A 47 -5.07 -16.99 4.98
C ASP A 47 -3.73 -16.70 4.27
N ARG A 48 -3.76 -16.21 3.02
CA ARG A 48 -2.54 -15.79 2.29
C ARG A 48 -1.88 -14.56 2.92
N ILE A 49 -2.67 -13.58 3.36
CA ILE A 49 -2.11 -12.43 4.07
C ILE A 49 -1.40 -12.90 5.33
N TYR A 50 -2.03 -13.78 6.07
CA TYR A 50 -1.44 -14.36 7.28
C TYR A 50 -0.15 -15.14 6.98
N GLU A 51 -0.11 -15.90 5.86
CA GLU A 51 1.09 -16.60 5.39
C GLU A 51 2.23 -15.61 5.11
N HIS A 52 1.96 -14.48 4.45
CA HIS A 52 2.96 -13.43 4.21
C HIS A 52 3.45 -12.80 5.52
N VAL A 53 2.53 -12.46 6.44
CA VAL A 53 2.89 -11.90 7.74
C VAL A 53 3.74 -12.88 8.55
N SER A 54 3.36 -14.16 8.59
CA SER A 54 4.11 -15.20 9.30
C SER A 54 5.50 -15.38 8.69
N HIS A 55 5.61 -15.46 7.37
CA HIS A 55 6.91 -15.57 6.68
C HIS A 55 7.83 -14.39 7.02
N LEU A 56 7.34 -13.15 6.88
CA LEU A 56 8.13 -11.96 7.13
C LEU A 56 8.52 -11.81 8.60
N SER A 57 7.62 -12.14 9.54
CA SER A 57 7.83 -11.87 10.97
C SER A 57 8.40 -13.05 11.75
N GLU A 58 8.04 -14.29 11.41
CA GLU A 58 8.45 -15.49 12.16
C GLU A 58 9.60 -16.24 11.49
N GLU A 59 9.66 -16.30 10.15
CA GLU A 59 10.73 -17.01 9.44
C GLU A 59 11.92 -16.09 9.18
N ILE A 60 11.71 -14.88 8.60
CA ILE A 60 12.78 -13.88 8.40
C ILE A 60 13.07 -13.15 9.73
N GLY A 61 12.03 -12.66 10.41
CA GLY A 61 12.14 -11.97 11.69
C GLY A 61 12.50 -10.48 11.56
N PRO A 62 13.31 -9.92 12.51
CA PRO A 62 13.75 -8.53 12.44
C PRO A 62 14.55 -8.24 11.18
N ARG A 63 14.00 -7.43 10.29
CA ARG A 63 14.48 -7.14 8.93
C ARG A 63 14.84 -5.66 8.75
N GLY A 64 15.67 -5.16 9.68
CA GLY A 64 16.11 -3.76 9.66
C GLY A 64 16.94 -3.43 8.42
N ALA A 65 16.89 -2.16 7.99
CA ALA A 65 17.63 -1.70 6.81
C ALA A 65 19.13 -1.99 6.89
N GLY A 66 19.71 -2.47 5.79
CA GLY A 66 21.12 -2.84 5.65
C GLY A 66 21.48 -4.21 6.24
N THR A 67 20.51 -5.05 6.58
CA THR A 67 20.75 -6.41 7.10
C THR A 67 20.55 -7.48 6.04
N GLU A 68 21.09 -8.70 6.29
CA GLU A 68 20.80 -9.87 5.47
C GLU A 68 19.29 -10.19 5.42
N ALA A 69 18.59 -10.02 6.53
CA ALA A 69 17.15 -10.24 6.63
C ALA A 69 16.35 -9.27 5.74
N GLU A 70 16.82 -8.02 5.57
CA GLU A 70 16.23 -7.13 4.58
C GLU A 70 16.41 -7.64 3.16
N LEU A 71 17.61 -8.12 2.80
CA LEU A 71 17.86 -8.68 1.47
C LEU A 71 17.00 -9.92 1.20
N GLU A 72 16.84 -10.81 2.18
CA GLU A 72 15.94 -11.95 2.10
C GLU A 72 14.48 -11.51 1.90
N THR A 73 14.08 -10.41 2.55
CA THR A 73 12.76 -9.81 2.36
C THR A 73 12.59 -9.26 0.94
N VAL A 74 13.61 -8.56 0.40
CA VAL A 74 13.61 -8.05 -0.97
C VAL A 74 13.46 -9.19 -1.98
N ASP A 75 14.24 -10.26 -1.82
CA ASP A 75 14.16 -11.44 -2.69
C ASP A 75 12.78 -12.09 -2.63
N TYR A 76 12.22 -12.23 -1.43
CA TYR A 76 10.87 -12.74 -1.23
C TYR A 76 9.81 -11.89 -1.93
N LEU A 77 9.86 -10.56 -1.81
CA LEU A 77 8.92 -9.64 -2.45
C LEU A 77 8.98 -9.76 -3.99
N VAL A 78 10.17 -9.78 -4.55
CA VAL A 78 10.38 -9.97 -6.00
C VAL A 78 9.78 -11.29 -6.45
N GLU A 79 10.08 -12.39 -5.75
CA GLU A 79 9.55 -13.72 -6.07
C GLU A 79 8.01 -13.75 -6.02
N GLN A 80 7.38 -13.11 -5.01
CA GLN A 80 5.94 -13.05 -4.91
C GLN A 80 5.32 -12.26 -6.09
N PHE A 81 5.82 -11.08 -6.41
CA PHE A 81 5.33 -10.29 -7.53
C PHE A 81 5.47 -11.02 -8.88
N GLU A 82 6.62 -11.62 -9.14
CA GLU A 82 6.86 -12.44 -10.34
C GLU A 82 5.91 -13.64 -10.40
N SER A 83 5.66 -14.32 -9.27
CA SER A 83 4.74 -15.46 -9.19
C SER A 83 3.30 -15.09 -9.53
N TYR A 84 2.90 -13.84 -9.27
CA TYR A 84 1.58 -13.31 -9.64
C TYR A 84 1.48 -12.93 -11.12
N GLY A 85 2.61 -12.91 -11.83
CA GLY A 85 2.72 -12.64 -13.26
C GLY A 85 2.97 -11.17 -13.59
N TYR A 86 3.57 -10.42 -12.69
CA TYR A 86 4.10 -9.09 -12.99
C TYR A 86 5.36 -9.24 -13.84
N GLU A 87 5.37 -8.59 -15.02
CA GLU A 87 6.52 -8.62 -15.94
C GLU A 87 7.52 -7.51 -15.61
N GLU A 88 7.08 -6.45 -14.92
CA GLU A 88 7.89 -5.33 -14.48
C GLU A 88 7.93 -5.32 -12.96
N VAL A 89 9.04 -5.80 -12.41
CA VAL A 89 9.39 -5.76 -10.98
C VAL A 89 10.72 -5.06 -10.85
N ASN A 90 10.74 -3.91 -10.19
CA ASN A 90 11.89 -3.04 -10.07
C ASN A 90 12.41 -3.04 -8.64
N VAL A 91 13.72 -3.17 -8.46
CA VAL A 91 14.40 -2.99 -7.17
C VAL A 91 15.21 -1.70 -7.25
N GLN A 92 14.81 -0.70 -6.48
CA GLN A 92 15.52 0.57 -6.36
C GLN A 92 16.46 0.53 -5.17
N GLU A 93 17.76 0.38 -5.41
CA GLU A 93 18.80 0.51 -4.38
C GLU A 93 19.02 2.00 -4.05
N PHE A 94 19.18 2.30 -2.76
CA PHE A 94 19.55 3.63 -2.28
C PHE A 94 20.41 3.56 -1.03
N THR A 95 21.11 4.68 -0.73
CA THR A 95 21.89 4.80 0.50
C THR A 95 21.42 5.96 1.35
N PHE A 96 21.61 5.82 2.66
CA PHE A 96 21.36 6.87 3.64
C PHE A 96 22.35 6.78 4.79
N SER A 97 22.40 7.81 5.66
CA SER A 97 23.27 7.81 6.83
C SER A 97 22.49 7.52 8.09
N SER A 98 22.89 6.49 8.83
CA SER A 98 22.35 6.16 10.14
C SER A 98 23.48 5.95 11.14
N GLY A 99 23.43 6.67 12.27
CA GLY A 99 24.47 6.59 13.31
C GLY A 99 25.89 6.96 12.80
N GLY A 100 26.01 7.81 11.76
CA GLY A 100 27.28 8.19 11.14
C GLY A 100 27.89 7.13 10.22
N LYS A 101 27.11 6.12 9.86
CA LYS A 101 27.49 5.08 8.88
C LYS A 101 26.57 5.18 7.67
N GLU A 102 27.12 4.87 6.49
CA GLU A 102 26.33 4.66 5.30
C GLU A 102 25.65 3.30 5.38
N VAL A 103 24.35 3.26 5.11
CA VAL A 103 23.52 2.06 5.07
C VAL A 103 22.87 2.00 3.69
N THR A 104 22.88 0.83 3.07
CA THR A 104 22.17 0.54 1.82
C THR A 104 20.85 -0.11 2.14
N SER A 105 19.77 0.31 1.45
CA SER A 105 18.44 -0.26 1.55
C SER A 105 17.78 -0.25 0.18
N TYR A 106 16.56 -0.79 0.07
CA TYR A 106 15.92 -1.07 -1.21
C TYR A 106 14.43 -0.78 -1.15
N ASN A 107 13.86 -0.26 -2.24
CA ASN A 107 12.44 -0.30 -2.51
C ASN A 107 12.16 -1.39 -3.54
N VAL A 108 11.04 -2.09 -3.41
CA VAL A 108 10.58 -3.08 -4.39
C VAL A 108 9.25 -2.61 -4.98
N GLU A 109 9.21 -2.46 -6.31
CA GLU A 109 8.03 -2.01 -7.04
C GLU A 109 7.57 -3.07 -8.03
N ALA A 110 6.26 -3.33 -8.07
CA ALA A 110 5.63 -4.08 -9.15
C ALA A 110 4.61 -3.20 -9.88
N VAL A 111 4.68 -3.17 -11.21
CA VAL A 111 3.84 -2.31 -12.04
C VAL A 111 2.75 -3.13 -12.73
N LYS A 112 1.51 -2.72 -12.52
CA LYS A 112 0.34 -3.23 -13.22
C LYS A 112 -0.08 -2.24 -14.29
N GLU A 113 0.23 -2.58 -15.53
CA GLU A 113 -0.17 -1.79 -16.69
C GLU A 113 -1.71 -1.83 -16.90
N PRO A 114 -2.29 -0.74 -17.42
CA PRO A 114 -3.69 -0.69 -17.77
C PRO A 114 -4.00 -1.65 -18.93
N LYS A 115 -5.26 -2.00 -19.07
CA LYS A 115 -5.71 -2.79 -20.21
C LYS A 115 -5.46 -2.04 -21.51
N LYS A 116 -4.84 -2.73 -22.48
CA LYS A 116 -4.54 -2.18 -23.80
C LYS A 116 -5.76 -1.47 -24.41
N ASN A 117 -5.58 -0.24 -24.90
CA ASN A 117 -6.59 0.68 -25.43
C ASN A 117 -7.60 1.26 -24.40
N HIS A 118 -7.34 1.14 -23.12
CA HIS A 118 -8.15 1.70 -22.04
C HIS A 118 -7.30 2.48 -21.04
N ASP A 119 -6.12 2.91 -21.43
CA ASP A 119 -5.21 3.68 -20.57
C ASP A 119 -5.76 5.10 -20.36
N SER A 120 -5.96 5.46 -19.12
CA SER A 120 -6.39 6.80 -18.69
C SER A 120 -5.24 7.82 -18.70
N GLY A 121 -4.00 7.37 -18.82
CA GLY A 121 -2.80 8.19 -18.59
C GLY A 121 -2.58 8.56 -17.14
N GLN A 122 -3.32 7.95 -16.21
CA GLN A 122 -3.19 8.15 -14.77
C GLN A 122 -2.52 6.95 -14.11
N GLN A 123 -1.91 7.20 -12.96
CA GLN A 123 -1.39 6.13 -12.12
C GLN A 123 -1.76 6.34 -10.65
N ILE A 124 -1.74 5.26 -9.89
CA ILE A 124 -1.88 5.24 -8.44
C ILE A 124 -0.74 4.44 -7.83
N ILE A 125 -0.42 4.77 -6.60
CA ILE A 125 0.56 4.04 -5.80
C ILE A 125 -0.16 3.43 -4.60
N ILE A 126 0.10 2.14 -4.35
CA ILE A 126 -0.27 1.45 -3.12
C ILE A 126 1.03 1.05 -2.46
N GLY A 127 1.28 1.53 -1.26
CA GLY A 127 2.53 1.36 -0.54
C GLY A 127 2.35 0.67 0.82
N SER A 128 3.43 0.07 1.28
CA SER A 128 3.70 -0.40 2.64
C SER A 128 5.19 -0.27 2.90
N HIS A 129 5.67 -0.43 4.14
CA HIS A 129 7.10 -0.61 4.32
C HIS A 129 7.44 -2.06 4.69
N HIS A 130 8.58 -2.54 4.22
CA HIS A 130 8.95 -3.93 4.44
C HIS A 130 9.99 -4.11 5.54
N ASP A 131 10.68 -3.05 5.96
CA ASP A 131 11.63 -3.10 7.08
C ASP A 131 10.91 -3.15 8.43
N SER A 132 11.65 -3.46 9.47
CA SER A 132 11.21 -3.38 10.86
C SER A 132 12.31 -2.83 11.75
N VAL A 133 11.95 -2.39 12.95
CA VAL A 133 12.94 -2.08 13.96
C VAL A 133 13.78 -3.32 14.36
N PRO A 134 15.08 -3.17 14.70
CA PRO A 134 15.96 -4.32 14.95
C PRO A 134 15.56 -5.21 16.15
N TRP A 135 14.71 -4.71 17.05
CA TRP A 135 14.28 -5.41 18.27
C TRP A 135 12.86 -5.98 18.19
N SER A 136 12.20 -5.88 17.04
CA SER A 136 10.87 -6.45 16.82
C SER A 136 10.84 -7.21 15.50
N PRO A 137 10.14 -8.36 15.44
CA PRO A 137 9.90 -9.05 14.16
C PRO A 137 8.93 -8.30 13.24
N GLY A 138 8.32 -7.20 13.71
CA GLY A 138 7.49 -6.32 12.90
C GLY A 138 6.29 -7.02 12.25
N ALA A 139 5.52 -7.82 13.01
CA ALA A 139 4.38 -8.54 12.47
C ALA A 139 3.22 -7.61 12.10
N ASN A 140 2.91 -6.63 13.00
CA ASN A 140 1.92 -5.60 12.69
C ASN A 140 2.56 -4.40 12.00
N ASP A 141 3.75 -4.01 12.39
CA ASP A 141 4.56 -2.91 11.89
C ASP A 141 5.81 -3.45 11.15
N ASP A 142 5.86 -3.61 9.80
CA ASP A 142 4.68 -3.50 8.92
C ASP A 142 4.56 -4.72 7.98
N ALA A 143 4.82 -5.93 8.50
CA ALA A 143 4.51 -7.14 7.73
C ALA A 143 3.01 -7.22 7.41
N SER A 144 2.15 -6.58 8.24
CA SER A 144 0.71 -6.58 8.00
C SER A 144 0.33 -5.77 6.76
N GLY A 145 0.86 -4.56 6.59
CA GLY A 145 0.67 -3.76 5.38
C GLY A 145 1.29 -4.42 4.15
N THR A 146 2.52 -4.95 4.30
CA THR A 146 3.20 -5.68 3.22
C THR A 146 2.42 -6.94 2.79
N GLY A 147 1.86 -7.70 3.72
CA GLY A 147 1.02 -8.85 3.40
C GLY A 147 -0.26 -8.45 2.65
N VAL A 148 -0.90 -7.35 3.06
CA VAL A 148 -2.06 -6.78 2.34
C VAL A 148 -1.65 -6.27 0.97
N LEU A 149 -0.50 -5.58 0.82
CA LEU A 149 0.05 -5.13 -0.45
C LEU A 149 0.20 -6.29 -1.44
N LEU A 150 0.81 -7.40 -1.00
CA LEU A 150 1.02 -8.60 -1.82
C LEU A 150 -0.30 -9.24 -2.25
N GLU A 151 -1.28 -9.34 -1.35
CA GLU A 151 -2.59 -9.91 -1.70
C GLU A 151 -3.37 -9.01 -2.67
N LEU A 152 -3.30 -7.67 -2.49
CA LEU A 152 -3.86 -6.73 -3.45
C LEU A 152 -3.19 -6.90 -4.82
N ALA A 153 -1.87 -6.97 -4.88
CA ALA A 153 -1.13 -7.20 -6.12
C ALA A 153 -1.59 -8.50 -6.80
N ARG A 154 -1.73 -9.61 -6.06
CA ARG A 154 -2.24 -10.88 -6.58
C ARG A 154 -3.65 -10.75 -7.18
N VAL A 155 -4.55 -10.06 -6.50
CA VAL A 155 -5.92 -9.85 -6.98
C VAL A 155 -5.94 -8.97 -8.23
N PHE A 156 -5.16 -7.88 -8.23
CA PHE A 156 -5.07 -6.93 -9.35
C PHE A 156 -4.39 -7.54 -10.57
N SER A 157 -3.46 -8.47 -10.42
CA SER A 157 -2.78 -9.11 -11.57
C SER A 157 -3.77 -9.74 -12.57
N LYS A 158 -4.94 -10.19 -12.09
CA LYS A 158 -6.00 -10.83 -12.89
C LYS A 158 -7.18 -9.90 -13.20
N ALA A 159 -7.13 -8.65 -12.74
CA ALA A 159 -8.20 -7.69 -12.94
C ALA A 159 -7.82 -6.67 -14.03
N PRO A 160 -8.74 -6.31 -14.95
CA PRO A 160 -8.48 -5.26 -15.91
C PRO A 160 -8.54 -3.90 -15.19
N THR A 161 -7.58 -3.03 -15.46
CA THR A 161 -7.54 -1.64 -14.99
C THR A 161 -7.45 -0.70 -16.19
N ASP A 162 -7.92 0.53 -16.04
CA ASP A 162 -7.70 1.62 -17.02
C ASP A 162 -6.60 2.57 -16.53
N THR A 163 -6.08 2.35 -15.35
CA THR A 163 -5.08 3.16 -14.65
C THR A 163 -3.90 2.26 -14.33
N THR A 164 -2.68 2.76 -14.46
CA THR A 164 -1.47 2.08 -13.97
C THR A 164 -1.53 1.96 -12.45
N VAL A 165 -1.25 0.78 -11.92
CA VAL A 165 -1.18 0.55 -10.47
C VAL A 165 0.23 0.12 -10.10
N LYS A 166 0.89 0.92 -9.27
CA LYS A 166 2.22 0.62 -8.72
C LYS A 166 2.07 0.12 -7.30
N PHE A 167 2.55 -1.08 -7.04
CA PHE A 167 2.65 -1.69 -5.70
C PHE A 167 4.07 -1.51 -5.22
N VAL A 168 4.28 -0.75 -4.14
CA VAL A 168 5.62 -0.39 -3.69
C VAL A 168 5.82 -0.78 -2.23
N ALA A 169 6.79 -1.64 -1.96
CA ALA A 169 7.27 -1.93 -0.62
C ALA A 169 8.51 -1.07 -0.35
N PHE A 170 8.39 -0.10 0.54
CA PHE A 170 9.47 0.84 0.89
C PHE A 170 10.40 0.23 1.93
N GLY A 171 11.71 0.50 1.81
CA GLY A 171 12.69 0.16 2.81
C GLY A 171 13.08 1.35 3.69
N ALA A 172 13.65 1.06 4.86
CA ALA A 172 14.17 2.06 5.79
C ALA A 172 13.14 3.15 6.20
N GLU A 173 11.87 2.79 6.35
CA GLU A 173 10.83 3.63 6.94
C GLU A 173 11.19 3.97 8.38
N GLU A 174 11.52 2.96 9.17
CA GLU A 174 11.87 3.02 10.59
C GLU A 174 13.13 3.86 10.89
N TYR A 175 13.89 4.16 9.87
CA TYR A 175 15.09 5.00 9.93
C TYR A 175 14.82 6.45 9.48
N GLY A 176 13.57 6.79 9.18
CA GLY A 176 13.13 8.15 8.84
C GLY A 176 12.63 8.31 7.41
N LEU A 177 11.81 7.38 6.92
CA LEU A 177 11.12 7.43 5.62
C LEU A 177 12.10 7.47 4.43
N TRP A 178 13.26 6.80 4.54
CA TRP A 178 14.28 6.96 3.50
C TRP A 178 13.85 6.37 2.17
N GLY A 179 13.19 5.21 2.18
CA GLY A 179 12.73 4.56 0.95
C GLY A 179 11.72 5.39 0.19
N SER A 180 10.65 5.82 0.85
CA SER A 180 9.61 6.65 0.22
C SER A 180 10.14 8.03 -0.22
N ARG A 181 11.07 8.64 0.53
CA ARG A 181 11.74 9.87 0.10
C ARG A 181 12.54 9.66 -1.18
N ARG A 182 13.37 8.61 -1.24
CA ARG A 182 14.18 8.30 -2.43
C ARG A 182 13.32 7.93 -3.63
N TYR A 183 12.20 7.24 -3.38
CA TYR A 183 11.24 6.95 -4.43
C TYR A 183 10.60 8.23 -4.97
N ALA A 184 10.08 9.08 -4.09
CA ALA A 184 9.45 10.35 -4.45
C ALA A 184 10.45 11.32 -5.14
N GLU A 185 11.70 11.42 -4.66
CA GLU A 185 12.76 12.22 -5.27
C GLU A 185 13.14 11.73 -6.69
N ALA A 186 12.97 10.44 -6.98
CA ALA A 186 13.28 9.85 -8.29
C ALA A 186 12.14 10.00 -9.31
N MET A 187 10.93 10.34 -8.88
CA MET A 187 9.80 10.56 -9.78
C MET A 187 10.07 11.78 -10.68
N SER A 188 9.78 11.64 -11.97
CA SER A 188 9.74 12.78 -12.88
C SER A 188 8.53 13.67 -12.59
N GLU A 189 8.56 14.91 -13.08
CA GLU A 189 7.40 15.82 -12.97
C GLU A 189 6.15 15.21 -13.62
N ASP A 190 6.31 14.58 -14.79
CA ASP A 190 5.21 13.92 -15.52
C ASP A 190 4.62 12.75 -14.70
N GLU A 191 5.46 11.94 -14.04
CA GLU A 191 4.98 10.86 -13.17
C GLU A 191 4.25 11.39 -11.95
N ALA A 192 4.75 12.46 -11.33
CA ALA A 192 4.08 13.09 -10.20
C ALA A 192 2.71 13.65 -10.60
N GLU A 193 2.62 14.33 -11.76
CA GLU A 193 1.35 14.87 -12.28
C GLU A 193 0.34 13.77 -12.67
N GLN A 194 0.81 12.63 -13.17
CA GLN A 194 -0.03 11.47 -13.50
C GLN A 194 -0.48 10.70 -12.26
N THR A 195 0.21 10.84 -11.11
CA THR A 195 -0.13 10.13 -9.87
C THR A 195 -1.29 10.82 -9.17
N VAL A 196 -2.48 10.22 -9.29
CA VAL A 196 -3.73 10.82 -8.79
C VAL A 196 -4.05 10.43 -7.35
N ALA A 197 -3.41 9.38 -6.81
CA ALA A 197 -3.59 8.94 -5.43
C ALA A 197 -2.42 8.05 -4.97
N MET A 198 -2.04 8.19 -3.69
CA MET A 198 -1.11 7.30 -2.99
C MET A 198 -1.76 6.78 -1.69
N PHE A 199 -1.86 5.47 -1.58
CA PHE A 199 -2.43 4.74 -0.45
C PHE A 199 -1.31 4.07 0.32
N GLN A 200 -1.04 4.51 1.56
CA GLN A 200 -0.06 3.86 2.43
C GLN A 200 -0.78 2.94 3.40
N LEU A 201 -0.33 1.70 3.49
CA LEU A 201 -0.81 0.69 4.41
C LEU A 201 0.25 0.47 5.48
N ASP A 202 -0.09 0.69 6.74
CA ASP A 202 0.86 0.58 7.83
C ASP A 202 0.09 0.20 9.10
N MET A 203 0.52 -0.85 9.80
CA MET A 203 -0.11 -1.39 11.01
C MET A 203 -1.61 -1.71 10.84
N VAL A 204 -1.96 -2.50 9.82
CA VAL A 204 -3.35 -2.85 9.48
C VAL A 204 -3.79 -4.23 9.98
N GLY A 205 -2.94 -4.97 10.71
CA GLY A 205 -3.16 -6.37 11.06
C GLY A 205 -3.58 -6.66 12.50
N SER A 206 -3.59 -5.70 13.41
CA SER A 206 -3.90 -5.96 14.81
C SER A 206 -5.38 -6.16 15.05
N ALA A 207 -5.75 -7.31 15.64
CA ALA A 207 -7.14 -7.62 16.01
C ALA A 207 -7.66 -6.77 17.18
N ASP A 208 -6.76 -6.35 18.06
CA ASP A 208 -7.07 -5.58 19.27
C ASP A 208 -6.94 -4.06 19.06
N ALA A 209 -6.53 -3.63 17.86
CA ALA A 209 -6.49 -2.22 17.50
C ALA A 209 -7.91 -1.64 17.33
N GLY A 210 -8.02 -0.33 17.48
CA GLY A 210 -9.27 0.43 17.30
C GLY A 210 -9.75 0.49 15.84
N ASP A 211 -10.41 1.56 15.51
CA ASP A 211 -10.98 1.74 14.17
C ASP A 211 -9.91 2.03 13.13
N LEU A 212 -10.18 1.65 11.86
CA LEU A 212 -9.37 2.08 10.73
C LEU A 212 -9.55 3.57 10.50
N VAL A 213 -8.46 4.31 10.44
CA VAL A 213 -8.43 5.76 10.21
C VAL A 213 -7.52 6.05 9.01
N MET A 214 -7.91 7.03 8.21
CA MET A 214 -7.06 7.62 7.18
C MET A 214 -6.33 8.83 7.77
N PHE A 215 -5.01 8.89 7.64
CA PHE A 215 -4.26 10.08 8.05
C PHE A 215 -3.65 10.76 6.84
N THR A 216 -3.94 12.06 6.69
CA THR A 216 -3.22 12.93 5.76
C THR A 216 -2.11 13.68 6.48
N ALA A 217 -1.10 14.14 5.76
CA ALA A 217 0.05 14.81 6.37
C ALA A 217 -0.30 16.17 7.01
N ASP A 218 -1.38 16.80 6.56
CA ASP A 218 -1.84 18.13 6.96
C ASP A 218 -3.23 18.14 7.62
N GLY A 219 -3.89 16.98 7.75
CA GLY A 219 -5.24 16.87 8.29
C GLY A 219 -6.35 17.30 7.31
N GLU A 220 -6.00 17.70 6.09
CA GLU A 220 -6.97 18.16 5.10
C GLU A 220 -7.51 17.00 4.24
N GLN A 221 -8.74 17.16 3.80
CA GLN A 221 -9.41 16.21 2.92
C GLN A 221 -8.76 16.23 1.52
N ASN A 222 -8.59 15.05 0.93
CA ASN A 222 -8.06 14.91 -0.42
C ASN A 222 -8.73 13.75 -1.17
N THR A 223 -8.31 13.49 -2.42
CA THR A 223 -8.87 12.42 -3.26
C THR A 223 -8.84 11.05 -2.56
N VAL A 224 -7.79 10.74 -1.80
CA VAL A 224 -7.67 9.43 -1.11
C VAL A 224 -8.70 9.31 0.00
N THR A 225 -8.89 10.37 0.81
CA THR A 225 -9.90 10.38 1.88
C THR A 225 -11.31 10.30 1.31
N ASP A 226 -11.59 10.95 0.16
CA ASP A 226 -12.89 10.87 -0.52
C ASP A 226 -13.18 9.45 -1.01
N LEU A 227 -12.17 8.81 -1.63
CA LEU A 227 -12.26 7.42 -2.09
C LEU A 227 -12.46 6.47 -0.91
N GLY A 228 -11.75 6.69 0.21
CA GLY A 228 -11.89 5.92 1.43
C GLY A 228 -13.27 6.01 2.04
N ALA A 229 -13.83 7.21 2.16
CA ALA A 229 -15.18 7.42 2.65
C ALA A 229 -16.23 6.77 1.73
N ALA A 230 -16.05 6.90 0.41
CA ALA A 230 -16.94 6.28 -0.57
C ALA A 230 -16.88 4.74 -0.51
N ALA A 231 -15.68 4.16 -0.38
CA ALA A 231 -15.49 2.73 -0.24
C ALA A 231 -16.08 2.20 1.08
N GLY A 232 -15.82 2.90 2.19
CA GLY A 232 -16.40 2.58 3.50
C GLY A 232 -17.91 2.54 3.47
N SER A 233 -18.55 3.53 2.84
CA SER A 233 -20.01 3.57 2.69
C SER A 233 -20.56 2.36 1.93
N ARG A 234 -19.80 1.76 1.01
CA ARG A 234 -20.21 0.58 0.23
C ARG A 234 -20.22 -0.72 1.06
N VAL A 235 -19.45 -0.75 2.13
CA VAL A 235 -19.37 -1.88 3.08
C VAL A 235 -20.04 -1.56 4.43
N SER A 236 -20.74 -0.42 4.50
CA SER A 236 -21.44 0.06 5.72
C SER A 236 -20.50 0.36 6.89
N GLU A 237 -19.30 0.83 6.58
CA GLU A 237 -18.30 1.23 7.55
C GLU A 237 -18.00 2.73 7.43
N LEU A 238 -17.72 3.36 8.56
CA LEU A 238 -17.22 4.73 8.62
C LEU A 238 -15.71 4.71 8.76
N VAL A 239 -15.00 5.33 7.80
CA VAL A 239 -13.55 5.49 7.88
C VAL A 239 -13.28 6.99 8.04
N PRO A 240 -13.01 7.46 9.25
CA PRO A 240 -12.67 8.85 9.51
C PRO A 240 -11.29 9.19 8.99
N TYR A 241 -10.99 10.50 8.85
CA TYR A 241 -9.65 10.98 8.58
C TYR A 241 -9.19 11.98 9.65
N SER A 242 -7.88 12.11 9.78
CA SER A 242 -7.20 13.01 10.73
C SER A 242 -5.81 13.37 10.25
N GLU A 243 -5.02 14.08 11.06
CA GLU A 243 -3.66 14.50 10.77
C GLU A 243 -2.63 13.56 11.38
N LEU A 244 -1.67 13.10 10.55
CA LEU A 244 -0.45 12.44 11.00
C LEU A 244 0.66 12.68 9.98
N GLY A 245 1.63 13.52 10.33
CA GLY A 245 2.75 13.92 9.47
C GLY A 245 3.96 12.97 9.55
N ARG A 246 3.74 11.66 9.69
CA ARG A 246 4.78 10.62 9.72
C ARG A 246 4.25 9.34 9.05
N SER A 247 5.11 8.52 8.48
CA SER A 247 4.91 7.41 7.56
C SER A 247 5.01 7.82 6.09
N ASP A 248 5.09 6.84 5.20
CA ASP A 248 5.54 6.97 3.81
C ASP A 248 4.63 7.77 2.87
N HIS A 249 3.42 8.14 3.29
CA HIS A 249 2.55 9.05 2.53
C HIS A 249 3.07 10.49 2.47
N VAL A 250 3.91 10.89 3.45
CA VAL A 250 4.38 12.28 3.59
C VAL A 250 5.25 12.76 2.42
N PRO A 251 6.25 12.02 1.91
CA PRO A 251 7.01 12.44 0.74
C PRO A 251 6.16 12.71 -0.49
N PHE A 252 5.11 11.93 -0.71
CA PHE A 252 4.18 12.10 -1.83
C PHE A 252 3.29 13.35 -1.64
N HIS A 253 2.77 13.56 -0.43
CA HIS A 253 2.07 14.81 -0.10
C HIS A 253 2.94 16.04 -0.42
N ASN A 254 4.23 16.00 -0.09
CA ASN A 254 5.17 17.09 -0.35
C ASN A 254 5.40 17.37 -1.86
N LEU A 255 5.15 16.37 -2.73
CA LEU A 255 5.13 16.55 -4.18
C LEU A 255 3.77 17.06 -4.71
N GLY A 256 2.78 17.27 -3.83
CA GLY A 256 1.42 17.66 -4.21
C GLY A 256 0.54 16.50 -4.66
N ILE A 257 0.98 15.26 -4.45
CA ILE A 257 0.20 14.05 -4.74
C ILE A 257 -0.78 13.80 -3.59
N PRO A 258 -2.09 13.62 -3.87
CA PRO A 258 -3.05 13.22 -2.83
C PRO A 258 -2.62 11.89 -2.19
N ALA A 259 -2.32 11.91 -0.90
CA ALA A 259 -1.82 10.75 -0.17
C ALA A 259 -2.48 10.61 1.20
N ALA A 260 -2.69 9.38 1.66
CA ALA A 260 -3.11 9.09 3.01
C ALA A 260 -2.58 7.74 3.49
N LEU A 261 -2.33 7.68 4.79
CA LEU A 261 -1.99 6.49 5.55
C LEU A 261 -3.28 5.82 6.05
N PHE A 262 -3.38 4.53 5.87
CA PHE A 262 -4.43 3.67 6.44
C PHE A 262 -3.82 2.88 7.59
N ILE A 263 -4.33 3.10 8.80
CA ILE A 263 -3.80 2.50 10.01
C ILE A 263 -4.91 2.26 11.01
N HIS A 264 -4.84 1.19 11.78
CA HIS A 264 -5.75 0.97 12.90
C HIS A 264 -5.33 1.76 14.15
N THR A 265 -6.30 2.42 14.77
CA THR A 265 -6.14 3.16 16.04
C THR A 265 -6.81 2.40 17.21
N PRO A 266 -6.49 2.67 18.50
CA PRO A 266 -5.52 3.67 18.94
C PRO A 266 -4.09 3.29 18.59
N LEU A 267 -3.30 4.32 18.25
CA LEU A 267 -1.85 4.21 18.22
C LEU A 267 -1.41 4.30 19.70
N GLU A 268 -1.51 3.21 20.44
CA GLU A 268 -0.97 3.18 21.80
C GLU A 268 0.55 3.28 21.73
N PRO A 269 1.15 4.10 22.58
CA PRO A 269 2.57 4.35 22.58
C PRO A 269 3.41 3.16 23.04
#